data_c643a5a1b27aa3edaed59ce8506d9b6e
#
_entry.id   c643a5a1b27aa3edaed59ce8506d9b6e
#
_cell.length_a   1.000
_cell.length_b   1.000
_cell.length_c   1.000
_cell.angle_alpha   90.00
_cell.angle_beta   90.00
_cell.angle_gamma   90.00
#
_symmetry.space_group_name_H-M   'P 1'
#
loop_
_entity.id
_entity.type
_entity.pdbx_description
1 polymer ?
#
loop_
_entity_poly.entity_id
_entity_poly.type
_entity_poly.pdbx_seq_one_letter_code
_entity_poly.pdbx_strand_id
1 'polypeptide(L)'
;MQLMTGKPLALVLLAVCQVGAMSLWFSASAVIPSLRLEFDLSDHQAALLTSSVQAGFVVGTIISALLGLADRTDPRRFFMISAIVATAANGVLLFVDPASPAVLACRFATGICMAGIYPVGMKMVTTWARDDMGLLVGLL
;
A
#
# COMPACT_ATOMS: atom_id res chain seq x y z
N MET A 1 33.27 -7.84 -6.14
CA MET A 1 32.73 -7.73 -7.50
C MET A 1 31.36 -8.38 -7.69
N GLN A 2 30.95 -9.33 -6.85
CA GLN A 2 29.60 -9.98 -6.92
C GLN A 2 28.43 -9.11 -6.43
N LEU A 3 28.67 -8.06 -5.63
CA LEU A 3 27.61 -7.17 -5.11
C LEU A 3 27.04 -6.18 -6.15
N MET A 4 27.74 -5.94 -7.25
CA MET A 4 27.28 -4.99 -8.28
C MET A 4 26.27 -5.59 -9.26
N THR A 5 26.29 -6.91 -9.47
CA THR A 5 25.35 -7.60 -10.38
C THR A 5 23.95 -7.80 -9.77
N GLY A 6 23.84 -7.81 -8.44
CA GLY A 6 22.57 -7.99 -7.74
C GLY A 6 21.75 -6.69 -7.52
N LYS A 7 22.43 -5.52 -7.49
CA LYS A 7 21.77 -4.23 -7.22
C LYS A 7 20.67 -3.91 -8.23
N PRO A 8 20.90 -3.89 -9.56
CA PRO A 8 19.85 -3.52 -10.51
C PRO A 8 18.67 -4.50 -10.47
N LEU A 9 18.92 -5.80 -10.36
CA LEU A 9 17.85 -6.79 -10.25
C LEU A 9 17.04 -6.61 -8.96
N ALA A 10 17.69 -6.39 -7.83
CA ALA A 10 17.02 -6.16 -6.56
C ALA A 10 16.15 -4.89 -6.59
N LEU A 11 16.63 -3.81 -7.21
CA LEU A 11 15.87 -2.58 -7.35
C LEU A 11 14.68 -2.74 -8.28
N VAL A 12 14.83 -3.43 -9.41
CA VAL A 12 13.71 -3.72 -10.33
C VAL A 12 12.66 -4.56 -9.63
N LEU A 13 13.05 -5.64 -8.94
CA LEU A 13 12.11 -6.48 -8.19
C LEU A 13 11.39 -5.68 -7.09
N LEU A 14 12.12 -4.85 -6.36
CA LEU A 14 11.53 -4.00 -5.33
C LEU A 14 10.54 -3.00 -5.92
N ALA A 15 10.88 -2.34 -7.03
CA ALA A 15 9.99 -1.42 -7.72
C ALA A 15 8.72 -2.13 -8.21
N VAL A 16 8.85 -3.30 -8.83
CA VAL A 16 7.68 -4.10 -9.28
C VAL A 16 6.79 -4.50 -8.10
N CYS A 17 7.38 -4.99 -7.00
CA CYS A 17 6.63 -5.32 -5.80
C CYS A 17 5.94 -4.09 -5.19
N GLN A 18 6.63 -2.95 -5.17
CA GLN A 18 6.10 -1.70 -4.65
C GLN A 18 4.90 -1.21 -5.49
N VAL A 19 5.05 -1.16 -6.81
CA VAL A 19 3.98 -0.76 -7.74
C VAL A 19 2.79 -1.71 -7.60
N GLY A 20 3.04 -3.03 -7.58
CA GLY A 20 1.98 -4.03 -7.40
C GLY A 20 1.23 -3.86 -6.08
N ALA A 21 1.93 -3.63 -4.98
CA ALA A 21 1.31 -3.41 -3.68
C ALA A 21 0.57 -2.05 -3.60
N MET A 22 1.15 -0.99 -4.20
CA MET A 22 0.52 0.34 -4.24
C MET A 22 -0.73 0.36 -5.12
N SER A 23 -0.88 -0.55 -6.09
CA SER A 23 -2.10 -0.65 -6.91
C SER A 23 -3.35 -0.88 -6.05
N LEU A 24 -3.22 -1.52 -4.88
CA LEU A 24 -4.32 -1.72 -3.93
C LEU A 24 -4.86 -0.39 -3.37
N TRP A 25 -3.99 0.61 -3.23
CA TRP A 25 -4.40 1.96 -2.82
C TRP A 25 -5.36 2.59 -3.83
N PHE A 26 -5.01 2.49 -5.11
CA PHE A 26 -5.73 3.15 -6.21
C PHE A 26 -6.89 2.31 -6.76
N SER A 27 -7.01 1.03 -6.37
CA SER A 27 -7.99 0.09 -6.94
C SER A 27 -9.43 0.62 -6.91
N ALA A 28 -9.89 1.16 -5.78
CA ALA A 28 -11.24 1.70 -5.68
C ALA A 28 -11.40 2.99 -6.50
N SER A 29 -10.41 3.88 -6.46
CA SER A 29 -10.47 5.15 -7.20
C SER A 29 -10.60 4.92 -8.71
N ALA A 30 -9.96 3.87 -9.24
CA ALA A 30 -10.02 3.52 -10.64
C ALA A 30 -11.43 3.07 -11.09
N VAL A 31 -12.21 2.47 -10.19
CA VAL A 31 -13.54 1.91 -10.52
C VAL A 31 -14.71 2.79 -10.06
N ILE A 32 -14.46 3.89 -9.34
CA ILE A 32 -15.51 4.82 -8.88
C ILE A 32 -16.47 5.24 -10.01
N PRO A 33 -16.01 5.60 -11.23
CA PRO A 33 -16.93 6.00 -12.30
C PRO A 33 -17.93 4.89 -12.66
N SER A 34 -17.46 3.64 -12.75
CA SER A 34 -18.32 2.49 -13.04
C SER A 34 -19.27 2.18 -11.88
N LEU A 35 -18.77 2.22 -10.63
CA LEU A 35 -19.57 1.98 -9.45
C LEU A 35 -20.70 3.02 -9.28
N ARG A 36 -20.47 4.26 -9.67
CA ARG A 36 -21.53 5.31 -9.67
C ARG A 36 -22.63 4.99 -10.65
N LEU A 37 -22.30 4.45 -11.81
CA LEU A 37 -23.29 4.13 -12.85
C LEU A 37 -24.08 2.86 -12.50
N GLU A 38 -23.44 1.87 -11.88
CA GLU A 38 -24.05 0.56 -11.63
C GLU A 38 -24.81 0.51 -10.29
N PHE A 39 -24.29 1.22 -9.26
CA PHE A 39 -24.81 1.15 -7.88
C PHE A 39 -25.36 2.50 -7.37
N ASP A 40 -25.46 3.49 -8.24
CA ASP A 40 -26.02 4.83 -7.92
C ASP A 40 -25.35 5.49 -6.69
N LEU A 41 -24.01 5.30 -6.58
CA LEU A 41 -23.25 5.83 -5.46
C LEU A 41 -23.26 7.36 -5.44
N SER A 42 -23.61 7.93 -4.30
CA SER A 42 -23.54 9.37 -4.06
C SER A 42 -22.09 9.88 -4.08
N ASP A 43 -21.92 11.19 -4.31
CA ASP A 43 -20.61 11.85 -4.23
C ASP A 43 -19.93 11.64 -2.88
N HIS A 44 -20.71 11.64 -1.81
CA HIS A 44 -20.22 11.40 -0.45
C HIS A 44 -19.68 9.97 -0.28
N GLN A 45 -20.39 8.96 -0.75
CA GLN A 45 -19.93 7.56 -0.70
C GLN A 45 -18.65 7.36 -1.51
N ALA A 46 -18.59 7.93 -2.71
CA ALA A 46 -17.39 7.86 -3.54
C ALA A 46 -16.18 8.55 -2.88
N ALA A 47 -16.39 9.70 -2.23
CA ALA A 47 -15.35 10.37 -1.46
C ALA A 47 -14.88 9.53 -0.26
N LEU A 48 -15.81 8.87 0.45
CA LEU A 48 -15.48 7.99 1.57
C LEU A 48 -14.66 6.78 1.17
N LEU A 49 -14.87 6.20 -0.01
CA LEU A 49 -14.07 5.09 -0.54
C LEU A 49 -12.58 5.45 -0.64
N THR A 50 -12.28 6.68 -1.04
CA THR A 50 -10.90 7.17 -1.15
C THR A 50 -10.34 7.63 0.19
N SER A 51 -11.12 8.41 0.96
CA SER A 51 -10.66 8.95 2.24
C SER A 51 -10.47 7.88 3.31
N SER A 52 -11.23 6.77 3.27
CA SER A 52 -11.07 5.67 4.22
C SER A 52 -9.68 5.02 4.14
N VAL A 53 -9.15 4.78 2.93
CA VAL A 53 -7.80 4.22 2.80
C VAL A 53 -6.73 5.22 3.28
N GLN A 54 -6.93 6.51 3.03
CA GLN A 54 -6.03 7.56 3.52
C GLN A 54 -6.03 7.64 5.05
N ALA A 55 -7.21 7.64 5.66
CA ALA A 55 -7.36 7.62 7.11
C ALA A 55 -6.72 6.37 7.73
N GLY A 56 -6.95 5.20 7.12
CA GLY A 56 -6.30 3.96 7.52
C GLY A 56 -4.77 4.04 7.46
N PHE A 57 -4.22 4.63 6.40
CA PHE A 57 -2.78 4.83 6.27
C PHE A 57 -2.20 5.72 7.38
N VAL A 58 -2.86 6.82 7.69
CA VAL A 58 -2.43 7.72 8.78
C VAL A 58 -2.42 6.97 10.11
N VAL A 59 -3.50 6.26 10.44
CA VAL A 59 -3.59 5.47 11.67
C VAL A 59 -2.54 4.37 11.70
N GLY A 60 -2.37 3.62 10.60
CA GLY A 60 -1.38 2.56 10.49
C GLY A 60 0.05 3.08 10.64
N THR A 61 0.35 4.24 10.07
CA THR A 61 1.67 4.88 10.18
C THR A 61 1.96 5.31 11.62
N ILE A 62 0.98 5.90 12.31
CA ILE A 62 1.11 6.28 13.71
C ILE A 62 1.36 5.03 14.58
N ILE A 63 0.56 3.98 14.41
CA ILE A 63 0.74 2.72 15.15
C ILE A 63 2.11 2.12 14.88
N SER A 64 2.51 2.05 13.60
CA SER A 64 3.82 1.52 13.20
C SER A 64 4.97 2.30 13.81
N ALA A 65 4.87 3.63 13.85
CA ALA A 65 5.88 4.50 14.45
C ALA A 65 5.96 4.34 15.98
N LEU A 66 4.82 4.36 16.67
CA LEU A 66 4.77 4.22 18.13
C LEU A 66 5.31 2.87 18.61
N LEU A 67 5.04 1.80 17.87
CA LEU A 67 5.52 0.47 18.18
C LEU A 67 6.92 0.16 17.62
N GLY A 68 7.47 1.05 16.79
CA GLY A 68 8.76 0.86 16.12
C GLY A 68 8.77 -0.37 15.20
N LEU A 69 7.63 -0.70 14.56
CA LEU A 69 7.49 -1.95 13.79
C LEU A 69 8.52 -2.06 12.66
N ALA A 70 8.75 -0.98 11.95
CA ALA A 70 9.71 -0.95 10.85
C ALA A 70 11.18 -1.14 11.29
N ASP A 71 11.49 -0.92 12.58
CA ASP A 71 12.85 -1.06 13.12
C ASP A 71 13.04 -2.38 13.88
N ARG A 72 11.96 -2.93 14.43
CA ARG A 72 11.98 -4.16 15.22
C ARG A 72 11.72 -5.41 14.43
N THR A 73 11.16 -5.28 13.22
CA THR A 73 10.82 -6.41 12.35
C THR A 73 11.73 -6.45 11.13
N ASP A 74 11.90 -7.64 10.56
CA ASP A 74 12.53 -7.78 9.25
C ASP A 74 11.70 -7.03 8.18
N PRO A 75 12.27 -6.04 7.47
CA PRO A 75 11.51 -5.21 6.52
C PRO A 75 10.83 -6.03 5.42
N ARG A 76 11.47 -7.11 4.95
CA ARG A 76 10.91 -7.97 3.88
C ARG A 76 9.69 -8.71 4.38
N ARG A 77 9.73 -9.26 5.60
CA ARG A 77 8.60 -9.96 6.21
C ARG A 77 7.47 -9.00 6.51
N PHE A 78 7.79 -7.82 7.04
CA PHE A 78 6.78 -6.81 7.35
C PHE A 78 6.07 -6.33 6.08
N PHE A 79 6.82 -6.03 5.03
CA PHE A 79 6.27 -5.68 3.70
C PHE A 79 5.36 -6.80 3.16
N MET A 80 5.86 -8.05 3.15
CA MET A 80 5.13 -9.19 2.61
C MET A 80 3.82 -9.44 3.36
N ILE A 81 3.85 -9.47 4.68
CA ILE A 81 2.64 -9.69 5.51
C ILE A 81 1.64 -8.56 5.27
N SER A 82 2.10 -7.31 5.27
CA SER A 82 1.26 -6.14 5.00
C SER A 82 0.62 -6.21 3.62
N ALA A 83 1.37 -6.61 2.59
CA ALA A 83 0.84 -6.78 1.23
C ALA A 83 -0.20 -7.90 1.14
N ILE A 84 0.03 -9.04 1.80
CA ILE A 84 -0.92 -10.16 1.83
C ILE A 84 -2.23 -9.73 2.52
N VAL A 85 -2.14 -9.11 3.69
CA VAL A 85 -3.32 -8.66 4.44
C VAL A 85 -4.08 -7.57 3.66
N ALA A 86 -3.37 -6.61 3.05
CA ALA A 86 -3.97 -5.60 2.19
C ALA A 86 -4.70 -6.22 0.99
N THR A 87 -4.09 -7.22 0.34
CA THR A 87 -4.70 -7.94 -0.78
C THR A 87 -5.95 -8.68 -0.34
N ALA A 88 -5.91 -9.36 0.80
CA ALA A 88 -7.08 -10.04 1.35
C ALA A 88 -8.21 -9.05 1.67
N ALA A 89 -7.92 -7.95 2.37
CA ALA A 89 -8.89 -6.91 2.69
C ALA A 89 -9.50 -6.29 1.41
N ASN A 90 -8.67 -6.02 0.40
CA ASN A 90 -9.13 -5.49 -0.88
C ASN A 90 -9.91 -6.55 -1.68
N GLY A 91 -9.54 -7.81 -1.60
CA GLY A 91 -10.25 -8.93 -2.24
C GLY A 91 -11.66 -9.16 -1.71
N VAL A 92 -11.90 -8.86 -0.43
CA VAL A 92 -13.25 -8.93 0.17
C VAL A 92 -14.22 -7.98 -0.54
N LEU A 93 -13.73 -6.87 -1.12
CA LEU A 93 -14.56 -5.91 -1.87
C LEU A 93 -15.30 -6.53 -3.06
N LEU A 94 -14.80 -7.66 -3.60
CA LEU A 94 -15.45 -8.38 -4.69
C LEU A 94 -16.76 -9.09 -4.27
N PHE A 95 -16.97 -9.26 -2.97
CA PHE A 95 -18.09 -10.01 -2.40
C PHE A 95 -19.03 -9.15 -1.55
N VAL A 96 -18.75 -7.86 -1.43
CA VAL A 96 -19.49 -6.93 -0.58
C VAL A 96 -20.16 -5.87 -1.45
N ASP A 97 -21.39 -5.52 -1.10
CA ASP A 97 -22.11 -4.44 -1.77
C ASP A 97 -21.32 -3.11 -1.65
N PRO A 98 -21.01 -2.46 -2.79
CA PRO A 98 -20.25 -1.20 -2.82
C PRO A 98 -20.83 -0.06 -1.99
N ALA A 99 -22.15 -0.05 -1.75
CA ALA A 99 -22.81 0.93 -0.91
C ALA A 99 -22.75 0.59 0.60
N SER A 100 -22.28 -0.61 0.95
CA SER A 100 -22.22 -1.08 2.33
C SER A 100 -21.10 -0.41 3.15
N PRO A 101 -21.32 -0.11 4.44
CA PRO A 101 -20.27 0.33 5.36
C PRO A 101 -19.07 -0.64 5.48
N ALA A 102 -19.28 -1.93 5.20
CA ALA A 102 -18.22 -2.92 5.22
C ALA A 102 -17.11 -2.62 4.20
N VAL A 103 -17.46 -2.00 3.07
CA VAL A 103 -16.48 -1.55 2.07
C VAL A 103 -15.52 -0.51 2.67
N LEU A 104 -16.06 0.44 3.44
CA LEU A 104 -15.23 1.47 4.09
C LEU A 104 -14.28 0.85 5.11
N ALA A 105 -14.73 -0.16 5.87
CA ALA A 105 -13.89 -0.90 6.81
C ALA A 105 -12.76 -1.65 6.09
N CYS A 106 -13.05 -2.32 4.96
CA CYS A 106 -12.04 -2.98 4.14
C CYS A 106 -11.04 -1.99 3.53
N ARG A 107 -11.50 -0.85 3.06
CA ARG A 107 -10.63 0.23 2.56
C ARG A 107 -9.74 0.81 3.66
N PHE A 108 -10.29 1.02 4.84
CA PHE A 108 -9.54 1.47 6.01
C PHE A 108 -8.46 0.44 6.42
N ALA A 109 -8.82 -0.85 6.48
CA ALA A 109 -7.88 -1.94 6.76
C ALA A 109 -6.76 -2.02 5.70
N THR A 110 -7.10 -1.89 4.41
CA THR A 110 -6.12 -1.77 3.32
C THR A 110 -5.16 -0.63 3.60
N GLY A 111 -5.67 0.55 3.98
CA GLY A 111 -4.87 1.72 4.34
C GLY A 111 -3.90 1.46 5.50
N ILE A 112 -4.36 0.83 6.59
CA ILE A 112 -3.47 0.46 7.71
C ILE A 112 -2.29 -0.37 7.23
N CYS A 113 -2.53 -1.34 6.36
CA CYS A 113 -1.48 -2.20 5.82
C CYS A 113 -0.48 -1.43 4.92
N MET A 114 -0.91 -0.35 4.26
CA MET A 114 -0.01 0.49 3.45
C MET A 114 1.12 1.11 4.26
N ALA A 115 0.96 1.28 5.57
CA ALA A 115 2.02 1.72 6.47
C ALA A 115 3.19 0.72 6.57
N GLY A 116 2.93 -0.57 6.33
CA GLY A 116 3.96 -1.61 6.22
C GLY A 116 4.48 -1.81 4.81
N ILE A 117 3.95 -1.10 3.81
CA ILE A 117 4.32 -1.22 2.40
C ILE A 117 5.18 -0.04 1.96
N TYR A 118 4.61 1.15 1.90
CA TYR A 118 5.29 2.31 1.32
C TYR A 118 6.53 2.75 2.10
N PRO A 119 6.45 3.05 3.41
CA PRO A 119 7.62 3.47 4.19
C PRO A 119 8.69 2.36 4.29
N VAL A 120 8.25 1.11 4.36
CA VAL A 120 9.16 -0.04 4.46
C VAL A 120 9.87 -0.31 3.13
N GLY A 121 9.17 -0.16 2.00
CA GLY A 121 9.78 -0.21 0.67
C GLY A 121 10.84 0.86 0.49
N MET A 122 10.55 2.09 0.90
CA MET A 122 11.52 3.20 0.92
C MET A 122 12.74 2.86 1.78
N LYS A 123 12.53 2.32 2.99
CA LYS A 123 13.63 1.86 3.85
C LYS A 123 14.48 0.77 3.17
N MET A 124 13.87 -0.19 2.50
CA MET A 124 14.61 -1.22 1.77
C MET A 124 15.45 -0.66 0.63
N VAL A 125 14.93 0.31 -0.13
CA VAL A 125 15.68 0.97 -1.21
C VAL A 125 16.91 1.70 -0.66
N THR A 126 16.78 2.40 0.46
CA THR A 126 17.91 3.14 1.04
C THR A 126 19.07 2.24 1.43
N THR A 127 18.85 0.95 1.71
CA THR A 127 19.94 0.01 1.98
C THR A 127 20.84 -0.27 0.78
N TRP A 128 20.37 0.02 -0.43
CA TRP A 128 21.11 -0.13 -1.69
C TRP A 128 21.74 1.19 -2.18
N ALA A 129 21.39 2.31 -1.52
CA ALA A 129 21.91 3.63 -1.89
C ALA A 129 23.39 3.75 -1.48
N ARG A 130 24.15 4.44 -2.35
CA ARG A 130 25.52 4.91 -2.03
C ARG A 130 25.51 6.43 -2.19
N ASP A 131 25.79 6.93 -3.40
CA ASP A 131 25.73 8.37 -3.71
C ASP A 131 24.48 8.71 -4.56
N ASP A 132 23.61 7.74 -4.79
CA ASP A 132 22.46 7.79 -5.70
C ASP A 132 21.10 7.73 -4.95
N MET A 133 21.06 8.11 -3.67
CA MET A 133 19.87 8.07 -2.81
C MET A 133 18.67 8.77 -3.45
N GLY A 134 18.84 9.98 -3.96
CA GLY A 134 17.76 10.76 -4.55
C GLY A 134 17.14 10.10 -5.77
N LEU A 135 17.97 9.47 -6.62
CA LEU A 135 17.49 8.71 -7.77
C LEU A 135 16.69 7.49 -7.35
N LEU A 136 17.20 6.74 -6.37
CA LEU A 136 16.56 5.51 -5.90
C LEU A 136 15.22 5.76 -5.20
N VAL A 137 15.14 6.83 -4.42
CA VAL A 137 13.90 7.27 -3.78
C VAL A 137 12.87 7.76 -4.81
N GLY A 138 13.32 8.47 -5.84
CA GLY A 138 12.45 8.96 -6.91
C GLY A 138 11.96 7.88 -7.88
N LEU A 139 12.56 6.69 -7.85
CA LEU A 139 12.16 5.55 -8.68
C LEU A 139 10.97 4.77 -8.08
N LEU A 140 10.72 4.88 -6.78
CA LEU A 140 9.63 4.22 -6.04
C LEU A 140 8.43 5.13 -5.83
#